data_66e16543cd2df560f9c5813611d605b3
#
_entry.id   66e16543cd2df560f9c5813611d605b3
#
_cell.length_a   1.000
_cell.length_b   1.000
_cell.length_c   1.000
_cell.angle_alpha   90.00
_cell.angle_beta   90.00
_cell.angle_gamma   90.00
#
_symmetry.space_group_name_H-M   'P 1'
#
loop_
_entity.id
_entity.type
_entity.pdbx_description
1 polymer ?
#
loop_
_entity_poly.entity_id
_entity_poly.type
_entity_poly.pdbx_seq_one_letter_code
_entity_poly.pdbx_strand_id
1 'polypeptide(L)'
;GADLLTVHLEACEDIQATLDKIHSCGMKAGVSIKPGTPVDALYPILDQAEMFLIMSVEPGFGGQAFIPQSLNKIRDLKVLLEEKKLDSDIEVDGGIYLTNVGEVLSAGANVIVAGSAVFHGDIGENVRGFMEILKKNE
;
A
#
# COMPACT_ATOMS: atom_id res chain seq x y z
N GLY A 1 7.78 -16.54 -10.88
CA GLY A 1 6.56 -17.05 -10.23
C GLY A 1 5.74 -15.97 -9.51
N ALA A 2 6.07 -14.68 -9.67
CA ALA A 2 5.27 -13.61 -9.10
C ALA A 2 4.01 -13.35 -9.94
N ASP A 3 2.89 -13.11 -9.27
CA ASP A 3 1.62 -12.72 -9.91
C ASP A 3 1.49 -11.20 -10.03
N LEU A 4 2.09 -10.47 -9.09
CA LEU A 4 2.17 -9.02 -9.05
C LEU A 4 3.57 -8.57 -8.65
N LEU A 5 4.08 -7.56 -9.33
CA LEU A 5 5.38 -6.95 -9.01
C LEU A 5 5.20 -5.47 -8.71
N THR A 6 5.62 -5.05 -7.52
CA THR A 6 5.60 -3.65 -7.09
C THR A 6 6.97 -3.00 -7.24
N VAL A 7 6.99 -1.81 -7.82
CA VAL A 7 8.17 -0.98 -7.98
C VAL A 7 7.99 0.38 -7.31
N HIS A 8 9.07 0.97 -6.80
CA HIS A 8 9.04 2.34 -6.30
C HIS A 8 9.02 3.33 -7.46
N LEU A 9 8.05 4.26 -7.43
CA LEU A 9 7.97 5.35 -8.42
C LEU A 9 9.30 6.13 -8.50
N GLU A 10 9.86 6.42 -7.33
CA GLU A 10 11.09 7.22 -7.20
C GLU A 10 12.35 6.52 -7.70
N ALA A 11 12.29 5.20 -7.88
CA ALA A 11 13.41 4.40 -8.37
C ALA A 11 13.37 4.16 -9.89
N CYS A 12 12.27 4.53 -10.54
CA CYS A 12 12.08 4.32 -11.97
C CYS A 12 12.43 5.60 -12.75
N GLU A 13 13.36 5.52 -13.69
CA GLU A 13 13.65 6.63 -14.62
C GLU A 13 12.47 6.86 -15.57
N ASP A 14 11.85 5.77 -16.03
CA ASP A 14 10.65 5.77 -16.87
C ASP A 14 9.65 4.76 -16.28
N ILE A 15 8.70 5.27 -15.51
CA ILE A 15 7.68 4.43 -14.87
C ILE A 15 6.78 3.75 -15.90
N GLN A 16 6.44 4.43 -17.00
CA GLN A 16 5.59 3.87 -18.05
C GLN A 16 6.25 2.64 -18.68
N ALA A 17 7.50 2.76 -19.11
CA ALA A 17 8.25 1.64 -19.68
C ALA A 17 8.42 0.48 -18.67
N THR A 18 8.57 0.80 -17.40
CA THR A 18 8.65 -0.20 -16.33
C THR A 18 7.34 -0.97 -16.18
N LEU A 19 6.19 -0.29 -16.15
CA LEU A 19 4.88 -0.94 -16.07
C LEU A 19 4.60 -1.80 -17.29
N ASP A 20 4.88 -1.29 -18.48
CA ASP A 20 4.73 -2.04 -19.75
C ASP A 20 5.58 -3.32 -19.73
N LYS A 21 6.79 -3.25 -19.18
CA LYS A 21 7.66 -4.41 -19.03
C LYS A 21 7.08 -5.45 -18.08
N ILE A 22 6.55 -5.04 -16.93
CA ILE A 22 5.89 -5.92 -15.96
C ILE A 22 4.71 -6.64 -16.61
N HIS A 23 3.83 -5.89 -17.28
CA HIS A 23 2.66 -6.45 -17.96
C HIS A 23 3.06 -7.40 -19.09
N SER A 24 4.11 -7.08 -19.84
CA SER A 24 4.63 -7.95 -20.91
C SER A 24 5.13 -9.32 -20.41
N CYS A 25 5.47 -9.40 -19.11
CA CYS A 25 5.83 -10.65 -18.44
C CYS A 25 4.64 -11.43 -17.89
N GLY A 26 3.41 -10.94 -18.10
CA GLY A 26 2.16 -11.57 -17.63
C GLY A 26 1.84 -11.32 -16.16
N MET A 27 2.49 -10.34 -15.53
CA MET A 27 2.26 -9.97 -14.14
C MET A 27 1.39 -8.72 -14.03
N LYS A 28 0.68 -8.57 -12.92
CA LYS A 28 0.10 -7.30 -12.48
C LYS A 28 1.19 -6.36 -12.01
N ALA A 29 0.96 -5.07 -12.12
CA ALA A 29 1.90 -4.04 -11.66
C ALA A 29 1.39 -3.32 -10.43
N GLY A 30 2.26 -3.15 -9.45
CA GLY A 30 2.09 -2.28 -8.29
C GLY A 30 3.08 -1.11 -8.33
N VAL A 31 2.66 0.04 -7.85
CA VAL A 31 3.52 1.22 -7.73
C VAL A 31 3.52 1.73 -6.30
N SER A 32 4.71 1.87 -5.75
CA SER A 32 4.93 2.38 -4.40
C SER A 32 5.38 3.84 -4.42
N ILE A 33 4.92 4.62 -3.46
CA ILE A 33 5.42 5.98 -3.19
C ILE A 33 5.88 6.12 -1.74
N LYS A 34 6.98 6.87 -1.56
CA LYS A 34 7.55 7.22 -0.25
C LYS A 34 6.67 8.22 0.50
N PRO A 35 6.87 8.39 1.82
CA PRO A 35 6.17 9.41 2.59
C PRO A 35 6.27 10.82 2.00
N GLY A 36 7.44 11.21 1.50
CA GLY A 36 7.68 12.53 0.90
C GLY A 36 7.10 12.74 -0.51
N THR A 37 6.63 11.68 -1.18
CA THR A 37 6.08 11.78 -2.54
C THR A 37 4.56 11.97 -2.47
N PRO A 38 3.99 13.03 -3.09
CA PRO A 38 2.56 13.27 -3.07
C PRO A 38 1.80 12.26 -3.95
N VAL A 39 0.52 12.03 -3.63
CA VAL A 39 -0.37 11.15 -4.40
C VAL A 39 -0.52 11.61 -5.86
N ASP A 40 -0.48 12.92 -6.09
CA ASP A 40 -0.58 13.51 -7.44
C ASP A 40 0.50 13.00 -8.40
N ALA A 41 1.64 12.54 -7.88
CA ALA A 41 2.69 11.92 -8.70
C ALA A 41 2.23 10.62 -9.39
N LEU A 42 1.18 9.97 -8.88
CA LEU A 42 0.58 8.77 -9.46
C LEU A 42 -0.41 9.08 -10.58
N TYR A 43 -0.86 10.34 -10.71
CA TYR A 43 -1.93 10.72 -11.64
C TYR A 43 -1.70 10.23 -13.09
N PRO A 44 -0.48 10.35 -13.67
CA PRO A 44 -0.24 9.94 -15.05
C PRO A 44 -0.37 8.42 -15.30
N ILE A 45 -0.31 7.60 -14.22
CA ILE A 45 -0.28 6.12 -14.33
C ILE A 45 -1.37 5.43 -13.52
N LEU A 46 -2.38 6.17 -13.07
CA LEU A 46 -3.46 5.63 -12.23
C LEU A 46 -4.23 4.47 -12.87
N ASP A 47 -4.42 4.51 -14.18
CA ASP A 47 -5.14 3.48 -14.96
C ASP A 47 -4.23 2.33 -15.43
N GLN A 48 -2.97 2.33 -15.02
CA GLN A 48 -1.96 1.40 -15.53
C GLN A 48 -1.38 0.48 -14.46
N ALA A 49 -1.76 0.66 -13.22
CA ALA A 49 -1.34 -0.19 -12.11
C ALA A 49 -2.56 -0.81 -11.41
N GLU A 50 -2.43 -2.06 -11.03
CA GLU A 50 -3.48 -2.81 -10.35
C GLU A 50 -3.43 -2.61 -8.83
N MET A 51 -2.32 -2.09 -8.31
CA MET A 51 -2.15 -1.81 -6.88
C MET A 51 -1.25 -0.59 -6.66
N PHE A 52 -1.57 0.21 -5.65
CA PHE A 52 -0.73 1.32 -5.18
C PHE A 52 -0.35 1.11 -3.73
N LEU A 53 0.96 1.11 -3.45
CA LEU A 53 1.50 0.97 -2.11
C LEU A 53 1.87 2.35 -1.54
N ILE A 54 1.20 2.74 -0.47
CA ILE A 54 1.56 3.91 0.33
C ILE A 54 2.53 3.48 1.41
N MET A 55 3.78 3.90 1.32
CA MET A 55 4.75 3.72 2.40
C MET A 55 4.39 4.68 3.54
N SER A 56 4.12 4.13 4.70
CA SER A 56 3.78 4.87 5.92
C SER A 56 4.95 5.00 6.90
N VAL A 57 6.15 4.63 6.44
CA VAL A 57 7.47 4.86 7.03
C VAL A 57 8.46 5.11 5.89
N GLU A 58 9.65 5.63 6.21
CA GLU A 58 10.72 5.68 5.21
C GLU A 58 11.18 4.27 4.85
N PRO A 59 11.21 3.89 3.54
CA PRO A 59 11.63 2.56 3.12
C PRO A 59 13.08 2.28 3.51
N GLY A 60 13.37 1.04 3.93
CA GLY A 60 14.73 0.60 4.17
C GLY A 60 14.91 -0.35 5.36
N PHE A 61 14.14 -0.20 6.43
CA PHE A 61 14.18 -1.10 7.60
C PHE A 61 12.84 -1.17 8.33
N GLY A 62 12.62 -2.26 9.04
CA GLY A 62 11.39 -2.50 9.80
C GLY A 62 11.36 -1.82 11.17
N GLY A 63 10.21 -1.93 11.87
CA GLY A 63 10.06 -1.46 13.25
C GLY A 63 9.94 0.05 13.43
N GLN A 64 9.76 0.81 12.35
CA GLN A 64 9.55 2.25 12.40
C GLN A 64 8.11 2.59 12.82
N ALA A 65 7.92 3.78 13.40
CA ALA A 65 6.61 4.29 13.77
C ALA A 65 5.84 4.76 12.52
N PHE A 66 4.54 4.46 12.49
CA PHE A 66 3.61 4.93 11.46
C PHE A 66 3.61 6.46 11.36
N ILE A 67 3.71 6.97 10.15
CA ILE A 67 3.64 8.41 9.87
C ILE A 67 2.16 8.81 9.72
N PRO A 68 1.58 9.62 10.65
CA PRO A 68 0.14 9.92 10.67
C PRO A 68 -0.40 10.57 9.40
N GLN A 69 0.42 11.37 8.70
CA GLN A 69 0.05 12.02 7.43
C GLN A 69 -0.26 11.02 6.33
N SER A 70 0.19 9.76 6.46
CA SER A 70 -0.12 8.69 5.52
C SER A 70 -1.62 8.40 5.42
N LEU A 71 -2.39 8.62 6.49
CA LEU A 71 -3.85 8.48 6.46
C LEU A 71 -4.50 9.43 5.43
N ASN A 72 -4.02 10.67 5.35
CA ASN A 72 -4.52 11.62 4.35
C ASN A 72 -4.18 11.17 2.93
N LYS A 73 -2.96 10.67 2.71
CA LYS A 73 -2.55 10.12 1.40
C LYS A 73 -3.42 8.94 0.97
N ILE A 74 -3.77 8.04 1.90
CA ILE A 74 -4.65 6.91 1.62
C ILE A 74 -6.04 7.41 1.20
N ARG A 75 -6.62 8.38 1.93
CA ARG A 75 -7.92 8.99 1.61
C ARG A 75 -7.89 9.68 0.24
N ASP A 76 -6.86 10.49 -0.01
CA ASP A 76 -6.71 11.23 -1.27
C ASP A 76 -6.60 10.24 -2.45
N LEU A 77 -5.82 9.18 -2.31
CA LEU A 77 -5.72 8.14 -3.33
C LEU A 77 -7.04 7.41 -3.54
N LYS A 78 -7.76 7.08 -2.45
CA LYS A 78 -9.06 6.43 -2.53
C LYS A 78 -10.06 7.28 -3.30
N VAL A 79 -10.17 8.56 -2.97
CA VAL A 79 -11.03 9.52 -3.69
C VAL A 79 -10.65 9.60 -5.17
N LEU A 80 -9.36 9.70 -5.46
CA LEU A 80 -8.85 9.81 -6.83
C LEU A 80 -9.19 8.59 -7.68
N LEU A 81 -9.05 7.38 -7.12
CA LEU A 81 -9.43 6.13 -7.79
C LEU A 81 -10.94 6.06 -8.04
N GLU A 82 -11.76 6.46 -7.05
CA GLU A 82 -13.22 6.50 -7.19
C GLU A 82 -13.69 7.48 -8.26
N GLU A 83 -13.13 8.69 -8.29
CA GLU A 83 -13.42 9.70 -9.33
C GLU A 83 -13.10 9.20 -10.73
N LYS A 84 -12.02 8.42 -10.87
CA LYS A 84 -11.61 7.81 -12.13
C LYS A 84 -12.30 6.47 -12.42
N LYS A 85 -13.14 5.98 -11.52
CA LYS A 85 -13.81 4.67 -11.60
C LYS A 85 -12.83 3.51 -11.77
N LEU A 86 -11.74 3.57 -11.03
CA LEU A 86 -10.70 2.55 -10.98
C LEU A 86 -10.86 1.75 -9.69
N ASP A 87 -10.61 0.46 -9.76
CA ASP A 87 -10.74 -0.50 -8.65
C ASP A 87 -9.38 -1.07 -8.18
N SER A 88 -8.30 -0.32 -8.45
CA SER A 88 -6.96 -0.70 -8.00
C SER A 88 -6.90 -0.83 -6.47
N ASP A 89 -6.15 -1.81 -6.00
CA ASP A 89 -5.92 -2.02 -4.58
C ASP A 89 -5.06 -0.91 -3.97
N ILE A 90 -5.30 -0.60 -2.72
CA ILE A 90 -4.48 0.32 -1.91
C ILE A 90 -3.81 -0.46 -0.81
N GLU A 91 -2.50 -0.63 -0.94
CA GLU A 91 -1.65 -1.30 0.04
C GLU A 91 -0.96 -0.27 0.93
N VAL A 92 -0.78 -0.62 2.20
CA VAL A 92 -0.05 0.20 3.17
C VAL A 92 0.98 -0.65 3.89
N ASP A 93 2.22 -0.18 3.92
CA ASP A 93 3.34 -0.82 4.60
C ASP A 93 4.11 0.20 5.47
N GLY A 94 4.23 -0.12 6.74
CA GLY A 94 5.06 0.63 7.69
C GLY A 94 4.33 1.03 8.96
N GLY A 95 4.76 0.49 10.09
CA GLY A 95 4.26 0.85 11.42
C GLY A 95 2.79 0.47 11.66
N ILE A 96 2.31 -0.59 11.02
CA ILE A 96 0.93 -1.07 11.20
C ILE A 96 0.86 -1.99 12.42
N TYR A 97 -0.04 -1.64 13.34
CA TYR A 97 -0.32 -2.36 14.58
C TYR A 97 -1.83 -2.54 14.77
N LEU A 98 -2.23 -3.41 15.71
CA LEU A 98 -3.63 -3.61 16.06
C LEU A 98 -4.35 -2.31 16.48
N THR A 99 -3.57 -1.35 17.01
CA THR A 99 -4.09 -0.05 17.48
C THR A 99 -4.39 0.95 16.38
N ASN A 100 -3.82 0.80 15.17
CA ASN A 100 -4.01 1.75 14.08
C ASN A 100 -4.56 1.15 12.78
N VAL A 101 -4.55 -0.18 12.64
CA VAL A 101 -5.01 -0.84 11.40
C VAL A 101 -6.46 -0.50 11.06
N GLY A 102 -7.33 -0.33 12.04
CA GLY A 102 -8.73 0.07 11.81
C GLY A 102 -8.86 1.44 11.15
N GLU A 103 -8.03 2.41 11.55
CA GLU A 103 -8.01 3.74 10.93
C GLU A 103 -7.48 3.69 9.49
N VAL A 104 -6.46 2.86 9.24
CA VAL A 104 -5.87 2.64 7.92
C VAL A 104 -6.91 2.05 6.95
N LEU A 105 -7.67 1.04 7.39
CA LEU A 105 -8.76 0.45 6.62
C LEU A 105 -9.88 1.47 6.36
N SER A 106 -10.28 2.21 7.38
CA SER A 106 -11.30 3.26 7.26
C SER A 106 -10.89 4.40 6.32
N ALA A 107 -9.57 4.63 6.17
CA ALA A 107 -9.04 5.61 5.22
C ALA A 107 -9.14 5.13 3.75
N GLY A 108 -9.30 3.83 3.52
CA GLY A 108 -9.50 3.26 2.19
C GLY A 108 -8.50 2.17 1.77
N ALA A 109 -7.53 1.83 2.62
CA ALA A 109 -6.62 0.72 2.34
C ALA A 109 -7.37 -0.63 2.42
N ASN A 110 -7.01 -1.55 1.54
CA ASN A 110 -7.58 -2.91 1.51
C ASN A 110 -6.51 -4.02 1.50
N VAL A 111 -5.24 -3.66 1.40
CA VAL A 111 -4.10 -4.57 1.53
C VAL A 111 -3.19 -4.05 2.64
N ILE A 112 -2.96 -4.86 3.67
CA ILE A 112 -2.23 -4.47 4.88
C ILE A 112 -0.96 -5.30 5.02
N VAL A 113 0.19 -4.61 5.15
CA VAL A 113 1.46 -5.24 5.49
C VAL A 113 1.80 -4.94 6.95
N ALA A 114 1.97 -5.98 7.74
CA ALA A 114 2.38 -5.89 9.12
C ALA A 114 3.51 -6.91 9.40
N GLY A 115 4.67 -6.42 9.76
CA GLY A 115 5.83 -7.26 10.07
C GLY A 115 6.03 -7.42 11.58
N SER A 116 6.69 -6.46 12.23
CA SER A 116 7.02 -6.53 13.66
C SER A 116 5.78 -6.75 14.55
N ALA A 117 4.64 -6.16 14.20
CA ALA A 117 3.39 -6.34 14.94
C ALA A 117 2.85 -7.78 14.91
N VAL A 118 3.18 -8.55 13.87
CA VAL A 118 2.82 -9.97 13.76
C VAL A 118 3.84 -10.86 14.45
N PHE A 119 5.11 -10.62 14.22
CA PHE A 119 6.19 -11.54 14.62
C PHE A 119 6.77 -11.27 16.01
N HIS A 120 6.35 -10.20 16.69
CA HIS A 120 6.76 -9.92 18.07
C HIS A 120 5.76 -10.52 19.06
N GLY A 121 6.25 -11.35 20.00
CA GLY A 121 5.41 -12.02 20.98
C GLY A 121 4.69 -13.26 20.44
N ASP A 122 3.41 -13.44 20.77
CA ASP A 122 2.61 -14.58 20.30
C ASP A 122 2.04 -14.32 18.91
N ILE A 123 2.64 -14.97 17.92
CA ILE A 123 2.27 -14.81 16.51
C ILE A 123 0.80 -15.21 16.27
N GLY A 124 0.34 -16.29 16.89
CA GLY A 124 -1.04 -16.77 16.71
C GLY A 124 -2.08 -15.79 17.24
N GLU A 125 -1.84 -15.18 18.40
CA GLU A 125 -2.71 -14.13 18.94
C GLU A 125 -2.69 -12.88 18.09
N ASN A 126 -1.51 -12.44 17.65
CA ASN A 126 -1.37 -11.28 16.78
C ASN A 126 -2.14 -11.45 15.47
N VAL A 127 -1.98 -12.60 14.80
CA VAL A 127 -2.72 -12.89 13.55
C VAL A 127 -4.22 -12.92 13.78
N ARG A 128 -4.70 -13.56 14.86
CA ARG A 128 -6.14 -13.55 15.19
C ARG A 128 -6.67 -12.15 15.36
N GLY A 129 -5.94 -11.29 16.11
CA GLY A 129 -6.31 -9.90 16.32
C GLY A 129 -6.43 -9.10 15.02
N PHE A 130 -5.45 -9.22 14.12
CA PHE A 130 -5.52 -8.60 12.80
C PHE A 130 -6.72 -9.12 11.99
N MET A 131 -6.91 -10.43 11.93
CA MET A 131 -8.01 -11.03 11.15
C MET A 131 -9.40 -10.64 11.67
N GLU A 132 -9.57 -10.44 12.98
CA GLU A 132 -10.83 -9.94 13.55
C GLU A 132 -11.14 -8.52 13.09
N ILE A 133 -10.13 -7.64 13.04
CA ILE A 133 -10.30 -6.26 12.60
C ILE A 133 -10.56 -6.22 11.09
N LEU A 134 -9.80 -6.97 10.30
CA LEU A 134 -9.97 -7.05 8.84
C LEU A 134 -11.40 -7.48 8.49
N LYS A 135 -11.90 -8.57 9.08
CA LYS A 135 -13.27 -9.08 8.83
C LYS A 135 -14.38 -8.11 9.21
N LYS A 136 -14.17 -7.23 10.19
CA LYS A 136 -15.16 -6.21 10.58
C LYS A 136 -15.21 -5.04 9.59
N ASN A 137 -14.21 -4.91 8.75
CA ASN A 137 -14.07 -3.81 7.79
C ASN A 137 -14.24 -4.29 6.32
N GLU A 138 -14.59 -5.55 6.12
CA GLU A 138 -15.07 -6.07 4.83
C GLU A 138 -16.51 -5.57 4.59
#